data_8f03bfc49e5811261f48021bddc29ee9
#
_entry.id   8f03bfc49e5811261f48021bddc29ee9
#
_cell.length_a   1.000
_cell.length_b   1.000
_cell.length_c   1.000
_cell.angle_alpha   90.00
_cell.angle_beta   90.00
_cell.angle_gamma   90.00
#
_symmetry.space_group_name_H-M   'P 1'
#
loop_
_entity.id
_entity.type
_entity.pdbx_description
1 polymer ?
#
loop_
_entity_poly.entity_id
_entity_poly.type
_entity_poly.pdbx_seq_one_letter_code
_entity_poly.pdbx_strand_id
1 'polypeptide(L)'
;MNYTQLFSNIQSYTENTFPEFTVSDGSTETTIEQINRFIQQAEQRVYNTVQFPFLRKNMTGNVQSGNTYLQAPNDYLATYSLAVIDASGNYEYLLNKDVNFIRAAYPNPTTDVGIPRYYALFGPAISNNAITTELTFLLGPTPDAVYTVELHFYYYPETITTAGTSWLGDNFDTVLLYGSLVEAYTYMKGETDLLAVYDGKYKEALAQAKRLGDGMERQDAYRSGQYRQAVT
;
A
#
# COMPACT_ATOMS: atom_id res chain seq x y z
N MET A 1 17.03 11.96 5.31
CA MET A 1 16.49 13.35 5.21
C MET A 1 15.11 13.40 5.84
N ASN A 2 14.87 14.35 6.74
CA ASN A 2 13.54 14.54 7.37
C ASN A 2 12.66 15.51 6.56
N TYR A 3 11.38 15.64 6.95
CA TYR A 3 10.41 16.52 6.28
C TYR A 3 10.88 17.98 6.15
N THR A 4 11.40 18.57 7.23
CA THR A 4 11.83 19.98 7.22
C THR A 4 12.98 20.20 6.23
N GLN A 5 13.93 19.26 6.16
CA GLN A 5 15.04 19.34 5.20
C GLN A 5 14.54 19.15 3.76
N LEU A 6 13.63 18.22 3.53
CA LEU A 6 13.05 17.99 2.21
C LEU A 6 12.27 19.21 1.72
N PHE A 7 11.44 19.79 2.58
CA PHE A 7 10.69 21.01 2.32
C PHE A 7 11.60 22.18 1.91
N SER A 8 12.63 22.44 2.73
CA SER A 8 13.60 23.52 2.44
C SER A 8 14.39 23.25 1.16
N ASN A 9 14.76 21.99 0.90
CA ASN A 9 15.48 21.63 -0.32
C ASN A 9 14.61 21.83 -1.56
N ILE A 10 13.32 21.47 -1.53
CA ILE A 10 12.43 21.71 -2.66
C ILE A 10 12.37 23.19 -2.99
N GLN A 11 12.16 24.05 -2.00
CA GLN A 11 12.15 25.50 -2.21
C GLN A 11 13.48 26.04 -2.76
N SER A 12 14.60 25.55 -2.22
CA SER A 12 15.94 25.98 -2.66
C SER A 12 16.26 25.55 -4.09
N TYR A 13 15.92 24.31 -4.48
CA TYR A 13 16.19 23.80 -5.84
C TYR A 13 15.27 24.41 -6.90
N THR A 14 14.05 24.77 -6.52
CA THR A 14 13.10 25.42 -7.43
C THR A 14 13.23 26.94 -7.46
N GLU A 15 14.03 27.53 -6.55
CA GLU A 15 14.09 28.97 -6.32
C GLU A 15 12.70 29.61 -6.17
N ASN A 16 11.73 28.86 -5.65
CA ASN A 16 10.34 29.26 -5.53
C ASN A 16 9.80 28.96 -4.12
N THR A 17 9.12 29.92 -3.54
CA THR A 17 8.47 29.78 -2.23
C THR A 17 7.05 29.21 -2.33
N PHE A 18 6.52 29.00 -3.54
CA PHE A 18 5.15 28.56 -3.79
C PHE A 18 4.12 29.40 -3.01
N PRO A 19 3.96 30.69 -3.39
CA PRO A 19 3.10 31.61 -2.67
C PRO A 19 1.66 31.10 -2.64
N GLU A 20 0.97 31.43 -1.56
CA GLU A 20 -0.45 31.11 -1.39
C GLU A 20 -1.29 31.72 -2.51
N PHE A 21 -2.31 31.00 -2.94
CA PHE A 21 -3.28 31.50 -3.92
C PHE A 21 -4.69 31.04 -3.57
N THR A 22 -5.68 31.85 -3.97
CA THR A 22 -7.08 31.53 -3.78
C THR A 22 -7.59 30.74 -4.98
N VAL A 23 -8.16 29.57 -4.72
CA VAL A 23 -8.79 28.71 -5.72
C VAL A 23 -10.16 29.27 -6.09
N SER A 24 -10.69 28.87 -7.24
CA SER A 24 -11.98 29.36 -7.75
C SER A 24 -13.19 29.05 -6.85
N ASP A 25 -13.07 28.10 -5.92
CA ASP A 25 -14.09 27.77 -4.91
C ASP A 25 -14.04 28.65 -3.66
N GLY A 26 -13.07 29.59 -3.61
CA GLY A 26 -12.86 30.50 -2.48
C GLY A 26 -11.93 29.95 -1.39
N SER A 27 -11.42 28.71 -1.51
CA SER A 27 -10.41 28.18 -0.60
C SER A 27 -9.02 28.77 -0.91
N THR A 28 -8.17 28.86 0.10
CA THR A 28 -6.77 29.28 -0.06
C THR A 28 -5.88 28.06 0.01
N GLU A 29 -5.07 27.85 -1.01
CA GLU A 29 -4.05 26.81 -1.00
C GLU A 29 -2.72 27.39 -0.51
N THR A 30 -2.26 26.88 0.61
CA THR A 30 -1.03 27.34 1.28
C THR A 30 0.23 26.77 0.64
N THR A 31 1.38 27.43 0.86
CA THR A 31 2.71 26.92 0.48
C THR A 31 2.94 25.48 0.98
N ILE A 32 2.52 25.20 2.21
CA ILE A 32 2.70 23.87 2.84
C ILE A 32 1.88 22.81 2.09
N GLU A 33 0.63 23.10 1.76
CA GLU A 33 -0.24 22.16 1.05
C GLU A 33 0.27 21.87 -0.35
N GLN A 34 0.77 22.88 -1.07
CA GLN A 34 1.36 22.69 -2.39
C GLN A 34 2.57 21.75 -2.34
N ILE A 35 3.54 22.04 -1.47
CA ILE A 35 4.77 21.23 -1.35
C ILE A 35 4.45 19.82 -0.83
N ASN A 36 3.54 19.69 0.13
CA ASN A 36 3.10 18.40 0.63
C ASN A 36 2.49 17.53 -0.47
N ARG A 37 1.74 18.13 -1.39
CA ARG A 37 1.18 17.41 -2.53
C ARG A 37 2.28 16.85 -3.44
N PHE A 38 3.32 17.60 -3.74
CA PHE A 38 4.45 17.12 -4.55
C PHE A 38 5.16 15.95 -3.87
N ILE A 39 5.39 16.06 -2.55
CA ILE A 39 6.01 14.99 -1.76
C ILE A 39 5.15 13.73 -1.76
N GLN A 40 3.85 13.85 -1.47
CA GLN A 40 2.93 12.71 -1.41
C GLN A 40 2.81 12.01 -2.77
N GLN A 41 2.75 12.75 -3.87
CA GLN A 41 2.73 12.18 -5.22
C GLN A 41 4.03 11.43 -5.54
N ALA A 42 5.18 11.95 -5.12
CA ALA A 42 6.45 11.29 -5.29
C ALA A 42 6.54 9.99 -4.46
N GLU A 43 6.15 10.02 -3.17
CA GLU A 43 6.08 8.83 -2.31
C GLU A 43 5.19 7.74 -2.91
N GLN A 44 3.97 8.11 -3.32
CA GLN A 44 3.03 7.17 -3.90
C GLN A 44 3.56 6.55 -5.20
N ARG A 45 4.23 7.33 -6.05
CA ARG A 45 4.88 6.82 -7.26
C ARG A 45 5.97 5.81 -6.94
N VAL A 46 6.79 6.05 -5.92
CA VAL A 46 7.83 5.13 -5.47
C VAL A 46 7.22 3.83 -4.93
N TYR A 47 6.24 3.93 -4.04
CA TYR A 47 5.59 2.75 -3.43
C TYR A 47 4.84 1.89 -4.46
N ASN A 48 4.29 2.50 -5.51
CA ASN A 48 3.66 1.76 -6.61
C ASN A 48 4.68 1.09 -7.56
N THR A 49 5.92 1.57 -7.57
CA THR A 49 6.95 1.08 -8.49
C THR A 49 7.86 0.03 -7.86
N VAL A 50 8.09 0.13 -6.55
CA VAL A 50 9.03 -0.72 -5.81
C VAL A 50 8.31 -1.44 -4.68
N GLN A 51 8.44 -2.77 -4.66
CA GLN A 51 7.91 -3.60 -3.58
C GLN A 51 8.97 -3.76 -2.49
N PHE A 52 8.85 -2.98 -1.43
CA PHE A 52 9.71 -3.14 -0.27
C PHE A 52 9.05 -4.04 0.79
N PRO A 53 9.84 -4.84 1.54
CA PRO A 53 9.31 -5.65 2.64
C PRO A 53 8.60 -4.84 3.72
N PHE A 54 9.02 -3.59 3.96
CA PHE A 54 8.39 -2.71 4.96
C PHE A 54 7.00 -2.17 4.52
N LEU A 55 6.61 -2.35 3.24
CA LEU A 55 5.24 -2.09 2.77
C LEU A 55 4.26 -3.18 3.20
N ARG A 56 4.72 -4.19 3.93
CA ARG A 56 3.90 -5.28 4.47
C ARG A 56 3.61 -5.03 5.94
N LYS A 57 2.36 -5.18 6.30
CA LYS A 57 1.85 -5.03 7.67
C LYS A 57 1.21 -6.33 8.11
N ASN A 58 1.36 -6.66 9.38
CA ASN A 58 0.69 -7.79 10.01
C ASN A 58 -0.47 -7.27 10.86
N MET A 59 -1.62 -7.91 10.76
CA MET A 59 -2.79 -7.65 11.58
C MET A 59 -3.44 -8.95 12.01
N THR A 60 -3.79 -9.04 13.28
CA THR A 60 -4.57 -10.15 13.82
C THR A 60 -5.99 -9.70 14.11
N GLY A 61 -6.94 -10.59 13.90
CA GLY A 61 -8.35 -10.37 14.15
C GLY A 61 -9.08 -11.67 14.44
N ASN A 62 -10.39 -11.65 14.52
CA ASN A 62 -11.19 -12.85 14.74
C ASN A 62 -12.30 -12.95 13.69
N VAL A 63 -12.50 -14.15 13.17
CA VAL A 63 -13.72 -14.49 12.43
C VAL A 63 -14.76 -15.05 13.41
N GLN A 64 -16.01 -14.73 13.18
CA GLN A 64 -17.11 -15.16 14.02
C GLN A 64 -17.75 -16.44 13.44
N SER A 65 -18.19 -17.34 14.31
CA SER A 65 -18.96 -18.51 13.90
C SER A 65 -20.21 -18.10 13.12
N GLY A 66 -20.47 -18.76 12.01
CA GLY A 66 -21.61 -18.51 11.14
C GLY A 66 -21.49 -17.26 10.26
N ASN A 67 -20.39 -16.49 10.34
CA ASN A 67 -20.16 -15.34 9.49
C ASN A 67 -19.14 -15.64 8.40
N THR A 68 -19.59 -15.64 7.16
CA THR A 68 -18.76 -15.85 5.96
C THR A 68 -17.91 -14.65 5.60
N TYR A 69 -18.13 -13.49 6.21
CA TYR A 69 -17.48 -12.24 5.82
C TYR A 69 -16.49 -11.78 6.87
N LEU A 70 -15.30 -11.41 6.42
CA LEU A 70 -14.27 -10.76 7.22
C LEU A 70 -13.93 -9.40 6.59
N GLN A 71 -14.04 -8.35 7.38
CA GLN A 71 -13.74 -6.99 6.91
C GLN A 71 -12.23 -6.80 6.72
N ALA A 72 -11.82 -6.23 5.59
CA ALA A 72 -10.46 -5.82 5.36
C ALA A 72 -10.12 -4.55 6.18
N PRO A 73 -8.86 -4.35 6.58
CA PRO A 73 -8.39 -3.09 7.16
C PRO A 73 -8.58 -1.90 6.21
N ASN A 74 -8.78 -0.69 6.74
CA ASN A 74 -8.99 0.51 5.92
C ASN A 74 -7.77 0.88 5.06
N ASP A 75 -6.55 0.52 5.52
CA ASP A 75 -5.29 0.76 4.82
C ASP A 75 -4.84 -0.43 3.94
N TYR A 76 -5.73 -1.39 3.71
CA TYR A 76 -5.46 -2.56 2.90
C TYR A 76 -5.32 -2.23 1.40
N LEU A 77 -4.25 -2.72 0.78
CA LEU A 77 -4.04 -2.65 -0.67
C LEU A 77 -4.13 -4.02 -1.34
N ALA A 78 -3.39 -4.99 -0.82
CA ALA A 78 -3.36 -6.35 -1.38
C ALA A 78 -2.95 -7.36 -0.31
N THR A 79 -3.52 -8.57 -0.38
CA THR A 79 -3.14 -9.69 0.50
C THR A 79 -1.76 -10.20 0.14
N TYR A 80 -0.88 -10.31 1.13
CA TYR A 80 0.34 -11.13 1.03
C TYR A 80 0.07 -12.57 1.47
N SER A 81 -0.51 -12.75 2.67
CA SER A 81 -0.99 -14.04 3.17
C SER A 81 -2.13 -13.85 4.16
N LEU A 82 -3.06 -14.79 4.17
CA LEU A 82 -4.16 -14.86 5.13
C LEU A 82 -4.16 -16.26 5.73
N ALA A 83 -4.11 -16.36 7.04
CA ALA A 83 -4.15 -17.61 7.78
C ALA A 83 -5.24 -17.57 8.84
N VAL A 84 -5.85 -18.71 9.08
CA VAL A 84 -6.72 -18.99 10.24
C VAL A 84 -5.93 -19.82 11.23
N ILE A 85 -6.01 -19.49 12.50
CA ILE A 85 -5.33 -20.20 13.59
C ILE A 85 -6.39 -20.99 14.35
N ASP A 86 -6.22 -22.30 14.41
CA ASP A 86 -7.12 -23.19 15.12
C ASP A 86 -6.95 -23.08 16.65
N ALA A 87 -7.83 -23.76 17.41
CA ALA A 87 -7.76 -23.78 18.88
C ALA A 87 -6.47 -24.44 19.43
N SER A 88 -5.77 -25.20 18.62
CA SER A 88 -4.48 -25.84 18.95
C SER A 88 -3.28 -24.98 18.61
N GLY A 89 -3.49 -23.81 17.97
CA GLY A 89 -2.44 -22.88 17.53
C GLY A 89 -1.83 -23.23 16.16
N ASN A 90 -2.44 -24.15 15.40
CA ASN A 90 -1.96 -24.46 14.05
C ASN A 90 -2.48 -23.45 13.04
N TYR A 91 -1.62 -23.10 12.08
CA TYR A 91 -1.92 -22.17 11.00
C TYR A 91 -2.46 -22.90 9.77
N GLU A 92 -3.68 -22.56 9.37
CA GLU A 92 -4.25 -22.96 8.07
C GLU A 92 -4.21 -21.76 7.13
N TYR A 93 -3.34 -21.81 6.12
CA TYR A 93 -3.22 -20.74 5.13
C TYR A 93 -4.33 -20.84 4.09
N LEU A 94 -5.08 -19.76 3.93
CA LEU A 94 -6.18 -19.69 2.99
C LEU A 94 -5.69 -19.42 1.57
N LEU A 95 -6.28 -20.13 0.60
CA LEU A 95 -6.00 -19.95 -0.82
C LEU A 95 -6.98 -18.91 -1.41
N ASN A 96 -6.43 -17.95 -2.17
CA ASN A 96 -7.25 -17.01 -2.92
C ASN A 96 -7.99 -17.74 -4.06
N LYS A 97 -9.31 -17.57 -4.11
CA LYS A 97 -10.18 -18.11 -5.14
C LYS A 97 -11.19 -17.06 -5.57
N ASP A 98 -11.84 -17.32 -6.71
CA ASP A 98 -12.96 -16.49 -7.16
C ASP A 98 -14.20 -16.70 -6.29
N VAL A 99 -15.02 -15.65 -6.17
CA VAL A 99 -16.28 -15.66 -5.40
C VAL A 99 -17.20 -16.79 -5.90
N ASN A 100 -17.29 -16.98 -7.23
CA ASN A 100 -18.14 -18.00 -7.81
C ASN A 100 -17.66 -19.40 -7.45
N PHE A 101 -16.34 -19.62 -7.38
CA PHE A 101 -15.76 -20.88 -6.92
C PHE A 101 -16.20 -21.21 -5.49
N ILE A 102 -16.08 -20.23 -4.58
CA ILE A 102 -16.46 -20.41 -3.16
C ILE A 102 -17.96 -20.72 -3.06
N ARG A 103 -18.79 -19.98 -3.79
CA ARG A 103 -20.24 -20.18 -3.80
C ARG A 103 -20.68 -21.50 -4.45
N ALA A 104 -19.92 -22.01 -5.44
CA ALA A 104 -20.19 -23.31 -6.04
C ALA A 104 -19.72 -24.46 -5.14
N ALA A 105 -18.59 -24.30 -4.46
CA ALA A 105 -18.06 -25.32 -3.53
C ALA A 105 -18.84 -25.39 -2.21
N TYR A 106 -19.34 -24.25 -1.73
CA TYR A 106 -20.08 -24.10 -0.47
C TYR A 106 -21.39 -23.33 -0.72
N PRO A 107 -22.39 -23.97 -1.34
CA PRO A 107 -23.60 -23.28 -1.78
C PRO A 107 -24.50 -22.85 -0.64
N ASN A 108 -24.46 -23.52 0.50
CA ASN A 108 -25.28 -23.19 1.66
C ASN A 108 -24.41 -22.76 2.85
N PRO A 109 -24.26 -21.45 3.10
CA PRO A 109 -23.43 -20.97 4.20
C PRO A 109 -23.85 -21.43 5.60
N THR A 110 -25.08 -21.92 5.78
CA THR A 110 -25.58 -22.38 7.08
C THR A 110 -25.21 -23.83 7.37
N THR A 111 -25.09 -24.67 6.34
CA THR A 111 -24.78 -26.10 6.49
C THR A 111 -23.33 -26.43 6.12
N ASP A 112 -22.74 -25.67 5.20
CA ASP A 112 -21.38 -25.87 4.74
C ASP A 112 -20.41 -25.09 5.64
N VAL A 113 -20.29 -25.55 6.88
CA VAL A 113 -19.50 -24.91 7.94
C VAL A 113 -18.23 -25.72 8.25
N GLY A 114 -17.19 -25.03 8.69
CA GLY A 114 -15.90 -25.64 9.05
C GLY A 114 -14.78 -24.61 9.13
N ILE A 115 -13.54 -25.08 9.31
CA ILE A 115 -12.37 -24.20 9.27
C ILE A 115 -12.22 -23.64 7.85
N PRO A 116 -12.18 -22.30 7.66
CA PRO A 116 -11.98 -21.67 6.34
C PRO A 116 -10.67 -22.12 5.69
N ARG A 117 -10.73 -22.42 4.37
CA ARG A 117 -9.58 -22.82 3.55
C ARG A 117 -9.39 -21.94 2.33
N TYR A 118 -10.45 -21.23 1.95
CA TYR A 118 -10.45 -20.36 0.79
C TYR A 118 -10.94 -18.98 1.17
N TYR A 119 -10.44 -17.99 0.46
CA TYR A 119 -10.98 -16.63 0.53
C TYR A 119 -11.10 -16.04 -0.87
N ALA A 120 -12.05 -15.14 -1.02
CA ALA A 120 -12.15 -14.25 -2.18
C ALA A 120 -12.23 -12.81 -1.70
N LEU A 121 -11.57 -11.92 -2.43
CA LEU A 121 -11.72 -10.49 -2.19
C LEU A 121 -13.02 -10.00 -2.86
N PHE A 122 -13.82 -9.27 -2.11
CA PHE A 122 -15.10 -8.77 -2.56
C PHE A 122 -15.14 -7.24 -2.42
N GLY A 123 -15.78 -6.57 -3.37
CA GLY A 123 -15.89 -5.11 -3.42
C GLY A 123 -16.68 -4.50 -2.26
N PRO A 124 -16.93 -3.18 -2.30
CA PRO A 124 -17.53 -2.48 -1.17
C PRO A 124 -18.92 -3.02 -0.82
N ALA A 125 -19.17 -3.21 0.47
CA ALA A 125 -20.50 -3.46 0.97
C ALA A 125 -21.27 -2.13 1.00
N ILE A 126 -22.43 -2.10 0.35
CA ILE A 126 -23.31 -0.92 0.29
C ILE A 126 -24.55 -1.21 1.13
N SER A 127 -24.82 -0.37 2.10
CA SER A 127 -26.05 -0.39 2.89
C SER A 127 -26.67 1.01 2.93
N ASN A 128 -27.99 1.10 2.66
CA ASN A 128 -28.71 2.38 2.63
C ASN A 128 -28.07 3.45 1.74
N ASN A 129 -27.58 3.08 0.56
CA ASN A 129 -26.85 3.94 -0.39
C ASN A 129 -25.52 4.50 0.14
N ALA A 130 -24.99 3.99 1.24
CA ALA A 130 -23.69 4.36 1.78
C ALA A 130 -22.75 3.15 1.73
N ILE A 131 -21.48 3.40 1.43
CA ILE A 131 -20.41 2.38 1.52
C ILE A 131 -20.16 2.16 3.02
N THR A 132 -20.43 0.94 3.49
CA THR A 132 -20.22 0.56 4.90
C THR A 132 -18.85 -0.10 5.12
N THR A 133 -18.31 -0.72 4.09
CA THR A 133 -17.01 -1.39 4.11
C THR A 133 -16.41 -1.30 2.73
N GLU A 134 -15.16 -0.83 2.61
CA GLU A 134 -14.52 -0.68 1.30
C GLU A 134 -14.20 -2.03 0.66
N LEU A 135 -13.63 -2.95 1.43
CA LEU A 135 -13.28 -4.29 0.96
C LEU A 135 -13.61 -5.35 2.02
N THR A 136 -14.04 -6.51 1.56
CA THR A 136 -14.42 -7.65 2.42
C THR A 136 -13.85 -8.93 1.85
N PHE A 137 -13.38 -9.81 2.73
CA PHE A 137 -13.03 -11.18 2.38
C PHE A 137 -14.25 -12.07 2.54
N LEU A 138 -14.59 -12.81 1.49
CA LEU A 138 -15.54 -13.91 1.55
C LEU A 138 -14.77 -15.19 1.89
N LEU A 139 -15.15 -15.88 2.96
CA LEU A 139 -14.51 -17.09 3.43
C LEU A 139 -15.27 -18.33 2.99
N GLY A 140 -14.56 -19.42 2.75
CA GLY A 140 -15.15 -20.71 2.43
C GLY A 140 -14.31 -21.87 2.97
N PRO A 141 -14.96 -22.85 3.68
CA PRO A 141 -16.33 -22.86 4.20
C PRO A 141 -16.62 -21.77 5.22
N THR A 142 -17.91 -21.59 5.59
CA THR A 142 -18.29 -20.67 6.68
C THR A 142 -17.66 -21.14 8.00
N PRO A 143 -17.06 -20.26 8.81
CA PRO A 143 -16.49 -20.62 10.10
C PRO A 143 -17.52 -21.28 11.02
N ASP A 144 -17.21 -22.46 11.55
CA ASP A 144 -18.05 -23.18 12.51
C ASP A 144 -17.82 -22.76 13.96
N ALA A 145 -16.68 -22.08 14.20
CA ALA A 145 -16.29 -21.55 15.51
C ALA A 145 -15.66 -20.16 15.35
N VAL A 146 -15.33 -19.54 16.49
CA VAL A 146 -14.48 -18.33 16.49
C VAL A 146 -13.04 -18.75 16.29
N TYR A 147 -12.42 -18.24 15.23
CA TYR A 147 -11.00 -18.47 14.94
C TYR A 147 -10.24 -17.15 14.92
N THR A 148 -9.01 -17.18 15.42
CA THR A 148 -8.07 -16.07 15.20
C THR A 148 -7.60 -16.10 13.76
N VAL A 149 -7.53 -14.94 13.12
CA VAL A 149 -6.97 -14.77 11.78
C VAL A 149 -5.73 -13.89 11.85
N GLU A 150 -4.75 -14.21 11.02
CA GLU A 150 -3.56 -13.41 10.80
C GLU A 150 -3.49 -13.02 9.34
N LEU A 151 -3.53 -11.71 9.09
CA LEU A 151 -3.48 -11.12 7.76
C LEU A 151 -2.16 -10.36 7.60
N HIS A 152 -1.33 -10.81 6.66
CA HIS A 152 -0.22 -10.02 6.15
C HIS A 152 -0.66 -9.38 4.84
N PHE A 153 -0.52 -8.05 4.74
CA PHE A 153 -1.01 -7.30 3.59
C PHE A 153 -0.09 -6.13 3.26
N TYR A 154 -0.18 -5.68 2.03
CA TYR A 154 0.48 -4.45 1.57
C TYR A 154 -0.36 -3.25 1.95
N TYR A 155 0.31 -2.18 2.39
CA TYR A 155 -0.29 -0.90 2.73
C TYR A 155 0.61 0.25 2.29
N TYR A 156 0.07 1.46 2.20
CA TYR A 156 0.88 2.66 2.08
C TYR A 156 1.31 3.13 3.47
N PRO A 157 2.63 3.32 3.71
CA PRO A 157 3.10 3.91 4.95
C PRO A 157 2.58 5.34 5.12
N GLU A 158 2.58 5.80 6.36
CA GLU A 158 2.29 7.20 6.65
C GLU A 158 3.30 8.09 5.92
N THR A 159 2.78 9.15 5.28
CA THR A 159 3.62 10.08 4.52
C THR A 159 4.61 10.82 5.41
N ILE A 160 5.79 11.15 4.89
CA ILE A 160 6.79 11.95 5.59
C ILE A 160 6.24 13.32 6.00
N THR A 161 5.24 13.84 5.30
CA THR A 161 4.61 15.13 5.60
C THR A 161 3.83 15.11 6.92
N THR A 162 3.35 13.95 7.35
CA THR A 162 2.64 13.75 8.63
C THR A 162 3.55 13.18 9.69
N ALA A 163 4.31 12.13 9.36
CA ALA A 163 5.19 11.44 10.31
C ALA A 163 6.48 12.22 10.65
N GLY A 164 6.85 13.22 9.80
CA GLY A 164 8.08 13.99 9.96
C GLY A 164 9.35 13.28 9.47
N THR A 165 9.38 11.95 9.49
CA THR A 165 10.43 11.08 8.94
C THR A 165 9.81 9.91 8.22
N SER A 166 10.52 9.29 7.27
CA SER A 166 10.09 8.07 6.60
C SER A 166 11.29 7.20 6.27
N TRP A 167 11.05 5.91 6.09
CA TRP A 167 12.11 4.98 5.66
C TRP A 167 12.76 5.41 4.34
N LEU A 168 11.98 5.95 3.40
CA LEU A 168 12.50 6.52 2.16
C LEU A 168 13.39 7.74 2.44
N GLY A 169 12.96 8.64 3.31
CA GLY A 169 13.72 9.81 3.70
C GLY A 169 15.06 9.46 4.34
N ASP A 170 15.13 8.37 5.10
CA ASP A 170 16.36 7.95 5.80
C ASP A 170 17.30 7.14 4.91
N ASN A 171 16.79 6.33 3.97
CA ASN A 171 17.60 5.40 3.20
C ASN A 171 17.71 5.75 1.70
N PHE A 172 16.74 6.47 1.14
CA PHE A 172 16.64 6.84 -0.28
C PHE A 172 16.16 8.28 -0.45
N ASP A 173 16.76 9.20 0.26
CA ASP A 173 16.43 10.63 0.24
C ASP A 173 16.52 11.23 -1.16
N THR A 174 17.44 10.75 -1.99
CA THR A 174 17.62 11.16 -3.38
C THR A 174 16.38 10.84 -4.24
N VAL A 175 15.77 9.66 -4.07
CA VAL A 175 14.53 9.29 -4.79
C VAL A 175 13.40 10.24 -4.41
N LEU A 176 13.26 10.50 -3.11
CA LEU A 176 12.20 11.34 -2.60
C LEU A 176 12.37 12.80 -3.03
N LEU A 177 13.60 13.33 -2.96
CA LEU A 177 13.90 14.70 -3.39
C LEU A 177 13.65 14.88 -4.89
N TYR A 178 14.30 14.08 -5.73
CA TYR A 178 14.13 14.26 -7.18
C TYR A 178 12.72 13.91 -7.68
N GLY A 179 12.06 12.93 -7.04
CA GLY A 179 10.64 12.68 -7.31
C GLY A 179 9.78 13.92 -7.04
N SER A 180 9.95 14.55 -5.88
CA SER A 180 9.23 15.77 -5.53
C SER A 180 9.57 16.95 -6.43
N LEU A 181 10.84 17.08 -6.84
CA LEU A 181 11.26 18.12 -7.79
C LEU A 181 10.64 17.96 -9.17
N VAL A 182 10.49 16.73 -9.68
CA VAL A 182 9.79 16.46 -10.94
C VAL A 182 8.34 16.94 -10.87
N GLU A 183 7.64 16.67 -9.77
CA GLU A 183 6.26 17.15 -9.57
C GLU A 183 6.21 18.68 -9.47
N ALA A 184 7.11 19.29 -8.70
CA ALA A 184 7.18 20.74 -8.52
C ALA A 184 7.46 21.47 -9.84
N TYR A 185 8.44 21.00 -10.63
CA TYR A 185 8.76 21.59 -11.94
C TYR A 185 7.64 21.39 -12.96
N THR A 186 6.95 20.26 -12.92
CA THR A 186 5.75 20.03 -13.75
C THR A 186 4.64 21.02 -13.39
N TYR A 187 4.42 21.24 -12.09
CA TYR A 187 3.44 22.21 -11.60
C TYR A 187 3.77 23.65 -12.03
N MET A 188 5.03 24.06 -11.88
CA MET A 188 5.49 25.41 -12.27
C MET A 188 5.55 25.62 -13.78
N LYS A 189 5.37 24.59 -14.60
CA LYS A 189 5.66 24.63 -16.04
C LYS A 189 7.10 25.08 -16.32
N GLY A 190 8.02 24.57 -15.50
CA GLY A 190 9.44 24.91 -15.55
C GLY A 190 10.13 24.50 -16.85
N GLU A 191 11.39 24.87 -16.98
CA GLU A 191 12.20 24.57 -18.17
C GLU A 191 12.31 23.07 -18.42
N THR A 192 12.06 22.67 -19.66
CA THR A 192 12.04 21.24 -20.06
C THR A 192 13.40 20.57 -19.84
N ASP A 193 14.50 21.29 -20.02
CA ASP A 193 15.85 20.76 -19.88
C ASP A 193 16.15 20.40 -18.41
N LEU A 194 15.78 21.27 -17.46
CA LEU A 194 15.93 20.98 -16.03
C LEU A 194 15.00 19.86 -15.58
N LEU A 195 13.77 19.83 -16.08
CA LEU A 195 12.85 18.74 -15.81
C LEU A 195 13.42 17.39 -16.28
N ALA A 196 14.04 17.34 -17.46
CA ALA A 196 14.67 16.15 -17.99
C ALA A 196 15.86 15.68 -17.12
N VAL A 197 16.65 16.62 -16.58
CA VAL A 197 17.76 16.32 -15.65
C VAL A 197 17.24 15.71 -14.34
N TYR A 198 16.19 16.30 -13.75
CA TYR A 198 15.62 15.77 -12.49
C TYR A 198 14.93 14.44 -12.69
N ASP A 199 14.21 14.25 -13.80
CA ASP A 199 13.59 12.96 -14.14
C ASP A 199 14.67 11.88 -14.39
N GLY A 200 15.78 12.22 -15.03
CA GLY A 200 16.92 11.32 -15.19
C GLY A 200 17.52 10.87 -13.86
N LYS A 201 17.77 11.80 -12.94
CA LYS A 201 18.26 11.52 -11.58
C LYS A 201 17.27 10.72 -10.74
N TYR A 202 15.97 11.04 -10.85
CA TYR A 202 14.90 10.27 -10.21
C TYR A 202 14.89 8.83 -10.69
N LYS A 203 14.94 8.59 -12.00
CA LYS A 203 14.95 7.24 -12.59
C LYS A 203 16.16 6.43 -12.17
N GLU A 204 17.34 7.06 -12.12
CA GLU A 204 18.58 6.41 -11.66
C GLU A 204 18.45 5.98 -10.18
N ALA A 205 18.02 6.89 -9.31
CA ALA A 205 17.83 6.62 -7.89
C ALA A 205 16.73 5.56 -7.64
N LEU A 206 15.63 5.61 -8.41
CA LEU A 206 14.55 4.63 -8.35
C LEU A 206 15.05 3.22 -8.77
N ALA A 207 15.91 3.14 -9.77
CA ALA A 207 16.51 1.87 -10.19
C ALA A 207 17.38 1.26 -9.09
N GLN A 208 18.11 2.09 -8.31
CA GLN A 208 18.88 1.62 -7.15
C GLN A 208 17.95 1.11 -6.04
N ALA A 209 16.88 1.83 -5.73
CA ALA A 209 15.87 1.44 -4.76
C ALA A 209 15.20 0.11 -5.16
N LYS A 210 14.89 -0.06 -6.45
CA LYS A 210 14.31 -1.30 -6.99
C LYS A 210 15.26 -2.49 -6.85
N ARG A 211 16.55 -2.31 -7.13
CA ARG A 211 17.56 -3.36 -6.94
C ARG A 211 17.62 -3.84 -5.49
N LEU A 212 17.50 -2.92 -4.52
CA LEU A 212 17.48 -3.30 -3.11
C LEU A 212 16.19 -4.05 -2.77
N GLY A 213 15.01 -3.56 -3.19
CA GLY A 213 13.73 -4.23 -2.96
C GLY A 213 13.73 -5.67 -3.51
N ASP A 214 14.12 -5.84 -4.77
CA ASP A 214 14.24 -7.15 -5.42
C ASP A 214 15.27 -8.07 -4.73
N GLY A 215 16.37 -7.50 -4.22
CA GLY A 215 17.40 -8.24 -3.49
C GLY A 215 16.89 -8.77 -2.15
N MET A 216 16.11 -7.99 -1.43
CA MET A 216 15.50 -8.40 -0.15
C MET A 216 14.47 -9.51 -0.35
N GLU A 217 13.67 -9.48 -1.42
CA GLU A 217 12.72 -10.54 -1.74
C GLU A 217 13.41 -11.86 -2.14
N ARG A 218 14.52 -11.79 -2.88
CA ARG A 218 15.27 -12.98 -3.32
C ARG A 218 15.91 -13.74 -2.17
N GLN A 219 16.31 -13.08 -1.10
CA GLN A 219 16.85 -13.77 0.09
C GLN A 219 15.81 -14.70 0.72
N ASP A 220 14.55 -14.29 0.73
CA ASP A 220 13.45 -15.09 1.26
C ASP A 220 13.12 -16.30 0.34
N ALA A 221 13.12 -16.10 -0.98
CA ALA A 221 12.94 -17.16 -1.97
C ALA A 221 14.04 -18.23 -1.94
N TYR A 222 15.29 -17.85 -1.65
CA TYR A 222 16.39 -18.79 -1.53
C TYR A 222 16.28 -19.69 -0.29
N ARG A 223 15.79 -19.14 0.82
CA ARG A 223 15.55 -19.91 2.06
C ARG A 223 14.41 -20.91 1.93
N SER A 224 13.39 -20.61 1.14
CA SER A 224 12.24 -21.49 0.93
C SER A 224 12.48 -22.58 -0.14
N GLY A 225 13.62 -22.60 -0.81
CA GLY A 225 13.92 -23.56 -1.88
C GLY A 225 13.04 -23.41 -3.13
N GLN A 226 12.24 -22.37 -3.23
CA GLN A 226 11.38 -22.09 -4.38
C GLN A 226 12.07 -21.11 -5.32
N TYR A 227 12.33 -21.57 -6.55
CA TYR A 227 12.79 -20.72 -7.63
C TYR A 227 11.61 -19.88 -8.14
N ARG A 228 11.58 -18.60 -7.82
CA ARG A 228 10.65 -17.65 -8.45
C ARG A 228 11.26 -17.07 -9.70
N GLN A 229 10.68 -17.37 -10.85
CA GLN A 229 11.00 -16.66 -12.10
C GLN A 229 10.58 -15.20 -11.94
N ALA A 230 11.49 -14.27 -12.29
CA ALA A 230 11.15 -12.87 -12.40
C ALA A 230 10.05 -12.71 -13.46
N VAL A 231 8.95 -12.07 -13.10
CA VAL A 231 7.93 -11.66 -14.07
C VAL A 231 8.54 -10.52 -14.88
N THR A 232 8.79 -10.78 -16.16
CA THR A 232 9.27 -9.77 -17.12
C THR A 232 8.16 -8.81 -17.50
#